data_8db723d6fbff14eb33f0449a5a3cdeca
#
_entry.id   8db723d6fbff14eb33f0449a5a3cdeca
#
_cell.length_a   1.000
_cell.length_b   1.000
_cell.length_c   1.000
_cell.angle_alpha   90.00
_cell.angle_beta   90.00
_cell.angle_gamma   90.00
#
_symmetry.space_group_name_H-M   'P 1'
#
loop_
_entity.id
_entity.type
_entity.pdbx_description
1 polymer ?
#
loop_
_entity_poly.entity_id
_entity_poly.type
_entity_poly.pdbx_seq_one_letter_code
_entity_poly.pdbx_strand_id
1 'polypeptide(L)'
;MDIRLYWEKVYWALAKRAFKRKQKTYEDWLAKGYTNQPLVSFIIESHNKSVGVKRIVSKLREYPNAEIVVIDDGSEYKHTKSLMRFLTRGNEFLVRANDLYENVMYDKTIRFANGEYIVLMQDDDEITDLDWVDKGISYFKK
;
A
#
# COMPACT_ATOMS: atom_id res chain seq x y z
N MET A 1 -25.62 -35.92 -10.76
CA MET A 1 -25.13 -34.51 -10.75
C MET A 1 -23.63 -34.54 -10.51
N ASP A 2 -22.85 -34.06 -11.47
CA ASP A 2 -21.39 -34.11 -11.37
C ASP A 2 -20.91 -33.13 -10.28
N ILE A 3 -20.35 -33.69 -9.22
CA ILE A 3 -19.83 -32.96 -8.05
C ILE A 3 -18.77 -31.91 -8.46
N ARG A 4 -17.95 -32.21 -9.48
CA ARG A 4 -16.95 -31.28 -10.00
C ARG A 4 -17.59 -30.02 -10.58
N LEU A 5 -18.64 -30.18 -11.37
CA LEU A 5 -19.38 -29.09 -12.01
C LEU A 5 -20.05 -28.16 -10.97
N TYR A 6 -20.50 -28.74 -9.85
CA TYR A 6 -21.07 -27.97 -8.74
C TYR A 6 -20.03 -27.11 -8.08
N TRP A 7 -18.85 -27.64 -7.72
CA TRP A 7 -17.77 -26.89 -7.10
C TRP A 7 -17.19 -25.82 -8.02
N GLU A 8 -17.10 -26.08 -9.30
CA GLU A 8 -16.71 -25.07 -10.30
C GLU A 8 -17.66 -23.88 -10.31
N LYS A 9 -18.96 -24.12 -10.31
CA LYS A 9 -19.99 -23.06 -10.25
C LYS A 9 -19.88 -22.24 -8.96
N VAL A 10 -19.65 -22.88 -7.83
CA VAL A 10 -19.44 -22.20 -6.53
C VAL A 10 -18.19 -21.36 -6.56
N TYR A 11 -17.08 -21.92 -7.06
CA TYR A 11 -15.82 -21.18 -7.21
C TYR A 11 -15.98 -19.91 -8.05
N TRP A 12 -16.60 -20.03 -9.22
CA TRP A 12 -16.82 -18.88 -10.10
C TRP A 12 -17.78 -17.84 -9.52
N ALA A 13 -18.78 -18.27 -8.77
CA ALA A 13 -19.67 -17.33 -8.07
C ALA A 13 -18.93 -16.53 -7.00
N LEU A 14 -18.03 -17.17 -6.23
CA LEU A 14 -17.18 -16.50 -5.24
C LEU A 14 -16.14 -15.59 -5.90
N ALA A 15 -15.51 -16.04 -6.98
CA ALA A 15 -14.57 -15.24 -7.74
C ALA A 15 -15.21 -13.97 -8.33
N LYS A 16 -16.41 -14.07 -8.90
CA LYS A 16 -17.18 -12.92 -9.38
C LYS A 16 -17.51 -11.92 -8.25
N ARG A 17 -17.88 -12.41 -7.07
CA ARG A 17 -18.12 -11.53 -5.91
C ARG A 17 -16.85 -10.81 -5.45
N ALA A 18 -15.73 -11.52 -5.40
CA ALA A 18 -14.44 -10.93 -5.05
C ALA A 18 -14.01 -9.88 -6.08
N PHE A 19 -14.19 -10.17 -7.38
CA PHE A 19 -13.90 -9.23 -8.46
C PHE A 19 -14.76 -7.96 -8.36
N LYS A 20 -16.09 -8.10 -8.16
CA LYS A 20 -16.99 -6.95 -7.98
C LYS A 20 -16.61 -6.08 -6.77
N ARG A 21 -16.15 -6.68 -5.66
CA ARG A 21 -15.65 -5.91 -4.51
C ARG A 21 -14.40 -5.11 -4.86
N LYS A 22 -13.45 -5.72 -5.56
CA LYS A 22 -12.23 -5.03 -6.02
C LYS A 22 -12.57 -3.90 -6.99
N GLN A 23 -13.47 -4.13 -7.92
CA GLN A 23 -13.92 -3.11 -8.87
C GLN A 23 -14.57 -1.92 -8.14
N LYS A 24 -15.47 -2.18 -7.18
CA LYS A 24 -16.08 -1.12 -6.38
C LYS A 24 -15.04 -0.34 -5.58
N THR A 25 -14.07 -1.02 -4.97
CA THR A 25 -12.97 -0.37 -4.26
C THR A 25 -12.15 0.53 -5.19
N TYR A 26 -11.90 0.09 -6.41
CA TYR A 26 -11.19 0.86 -7.43
C TYR A 26 -12.01 2.08 -7.89
N GLU A 27 -13.32 1.91 -8.11
CA GLU A 27 -14.24 3.00 -8.47
C GLU A 27 -14.33 4.04 -7.34
N ASP A 28 -14.47 3.59 -6.10
CA ASP A 28 -14.48 4.46 -4.90
C ASP A 28 -13.16 5.23 -4.76
N TRP A 29 -12.06 4.60 -5.13
CA TRP A 29 -10.73 5.20 -5.11
C TRP A 29 -10.55 6.24 -6.24
N LEU A 30 -10.98 5.93 -7.46
CA LEU A 30 -10.98 6.90 -8.58
C LEU A 30 -11.90 8.10 -8.29
N ALA A 31 -13.05 7.86 -7.65
CA ALA A 31 -13.99 8.92 -7.28
C ALA A 31 -13.41 9.91 -6.26
N LYS A 32 -12.35 9.52 -5.52
CA LYS A 32 -11.58 10.40 -4.63
C LYS A 32 -10.51 11.23 -5.34
N GLY A 33 -10.49 11.23 -6.68
CA GLY A 33 -9.55 11.99 -7.48
C GLY A 33 -8.18 11.35 -7.69
N TYR A 34 -8.04 10.06 -7.36
CA TYR A 34 -6.80 9.34 -7.65
C TYR A 34 -6.67 9.05 -9.15
N THR A 35 -5.48 9.16 -9.67
CA THR A 35 -5.15 8.85 -11.08
C THR A 35 -4.22 7.64 -11.16
N ASN A 36 -4.00 7.12 -12.37
CA ASN A 36 -3.01 6.06 -12.63
C ASN A 36 -1.57 6.51 -12.34
N GLN A 37 -1.39 7.83 -12.21
CA GLN A 37 -0.10 8.44 -11.89
C GLN A 37 -0.27 9.18 -10.56
N PRO A 38 0.06 8.56 -9.42
CA PRO A 38 0.02 9.23 -8.13
C PRO A 38 1.01 10.38 -8.09
N LEU A 39 0.64 11.44 -7.37
CA LEU A 39 1.57 12.55 -7.15
C LEU A 39 2.70 12.12 -6.20
N VAL A 40 2.37 11.34 -5.18
CA VAL A 40 3.33 10.92 -4.14
C VAL A 40 3.32 9.42 -3.96
N SER A 41 4.50 8.81 -3.89
CA SER A 41 4.69 7.44 -3.41
C SER A 41 5.28 7.49 -2.00
N PHE A 42 4.50 7.08 -1.01
CA PHE A 42 4.99 6.86 0.35
C PHE A 42 5.55 5.46 0.46
N ILE A 43 6.84 5.33 0.71
CA ILE A 43 7.53 4.05 0.86
C ILE A 43 7.90 3.89 2.33
N ILE A 44 7.36 2.87 2.99
CA ILE A 44 7.55 2.58 4.41
C ILE A 44 8.29 1.27 4.55
N GLU A 45 9.49 1.31 5.09
CA GLU A 45 10.24 0.10 5.46
C GLU A 45 9.82 -0.35 6.85
N SER A 46 9.68 -1.66 7.04
CA SER A 46 9.22 -2.25 8.29
C SER A 46 9.90 -3.59 8.59
N HIS A 47 10.33 -3.74 9.84
CA HIS A 47 10.78 -5.01 10.38
C HIS A 47 10.15 -5.26 11.76
N ASN A 48 9.22 -6.24 11.83
CA ASN A 48 8.53 -6.63 13.07
C ASN A 48 7.68 -5.54 13.77
N LYS A 49 7.29 -4.47 13.07
CA LYS A 49 6.55 -3.32 13.64
C LYS A 49 5.23 -3.01 12.93
N SER A 50 4.44 -4.04 12.62
CA SER A 50 3.16 -3.86 11.91
C SER A 50 2.17 -2.89 12.59
N VAL A 51 2.26 -2.66 13.89
CA VAL A 51 1.41 -1.70 14.61
C VAL A 51 1.77 -0.26 14.22
N GLY A 52 3.08 0.06 14.21
CA GLY A 52 3.58 1.38 13.78
C GLY A 52 3.17 1.67 12.33
N VAL A 53 3.43 0.73 11.42
CA VAL A 53 3.04 0.85 10.01
C VAL A 53 1.55 1.13 9.85
N LYS A 54 0.68 0.43 10.57
CA LYS A 54 -0.77 0.67 10.49
C LYS A 54 -1.15 2.09 10.92
N ARG A 55 -0.49 2.62 11.96
CA ARG A 55 -0.71 3.99 12.42
C ARG A 55 -0.33 4.98 11.33
N ILE A 56 0.85 4.82 10.74
CA ILE A 56 1.36 5.66 9.65
C ILE A 56 0.41 5.59 8.45
N VAL A 57 0.12 4.40 7.94
CA VAL A 57 -0.77 4.20 6.79
C VAL A 57 -2.16 4.77 7.03
N SER A 58 -2.71 4.62 8.24
CA SER A 58 -4.02 5.20 8.59
C SER A 58 -4.03 6.71 8.40
N LYS A 59 -2.94 7.39 8.74
CA LYS A 59 -2.80 8.83 8.55
C LYS A 59 -2.56 9.20 7.09
N LEU A 60 -1.68 8.48 6.39
CA LEU A 60 -1.40 8.71 4.97
C LEU A 60 -2.61 8.51 4.06
N ARG A 61 -3.59 7.71 4.48
CA ARG A 61 -4.87 7.54 3.78
C ARG A 61 -5.69 8.81 3.62
N GLU A 62 -5.39 9.83 4.42
CA GLU A 62 -6.03 11.15 4.34
C GLU A 62 -5.44 11.99 3.19
N TYR A 63 -4.22 11.68 2.73
CA TYR A 63 -3.58 12.40 1.62
C TYR A 63 -4.14 11.93 0.27
N PRO A 64 -4.66 12.83 -0.55
CA PRO A 64 -5.22 12.46 -1.86
C PRO A 64 -4.11 12.15 -2.88
N ASN A 65 -4.43 11.37 -3.90
CA ASN A 65 -3.56 11.11 -5.05
C ASN A 65 -2.17 10.56 -4.68
N ALA A 66 -2.14 9.61 -3.76
CA ALA A 66 -0.93 8.93 -3.34
C ALA A 66 -1.03 7.41 -3.49
N GLU A 67 0.09 6.75 -3.65
CA GLU A 67 0.24 5.32 -3.40
C GLU A 67 1.05 5.09 -2.13
N ILE A 68 0.81 3.99 -1.47
CA ILE A 68 1.50 3.57 -0.25
C ILE A 68 2.14 2.21 -0.51
N VAL A 69 3.44 2.15 -0.42
CA VAL A 69 4.21 0.91 -0.59
C VAL A 69 4.85 0.56 0.75
N VAL A 70 4.40 -0.51 1.36
CA VAL A 70 4.99 -1.05 2.59
C VAL A 70 5.95 -2.17 2.23
N ILE A 71 7.19 -2.05 2.66
CA ILE A 71 8.22 -3.06 2.53
C ILE A 71 8.30 -3.82 3.85
N ASP A 72 7.91 -5.09 3.83
CA ASP A 72 8.08 -6.00 4.97
C ASP A 72 9.41 -6.73 4.82
N ASP A 73 10.46 -6.19 5.44
CA ASP A 73 11.81 -6.70 5.30
C ASP A 73 12.14 -7.79 6.32
N GLY A 74 11.67 -8.99 6.02
CA GLY A 74 12.01 -10.19 6.80
C GLY A 74 11.29 -10.32 8.14
N SER A 75 10.14 -9.67 8.34
CA SER A 75 9.37 -9.80 9.58
C SER A 75 8.89 -11.22 9.86
N GLU A 76 8.64 -11.51 11.13
CA GLU A 76 7.91 -12.70 11.55
C GLU A 76 6.52 -12.73 10.90
N TYR A 77 6.05 -13.91 10.54
CA TYR A 77 4.80 -14.11 9.78
C TYR A 77 3.58 -13.42 10.41
N LYS A 78 3.50 -13.31 11.74
CA LYS A 78 2.39 -12.61 12.42
C LYS A 78 2.27 -11.14 12.00
N HIS A 79 3.40 -10.44 11.77
CA HIS A 79 3.44 -9.05 11.32
C HIS A 79 3.06 -8.95 9.84
N THR A 80 3.66 -9.77 8.98
CA THR A 80 3.31 -9.86 7.56
C THR A 80 1.82 -10.11 7.36
N LYS A 81 1.28 -11.12 8.04
CA LYS A 81 -0.14 -11.46 7.99
C LYS A 81 -1.04 -10.31 8.46
N SER A 82 -0.60 -9.58 9.47
CA SER A 82 -1.30 -8.40 9.98
C SER A 82 -1.37 -7.28 8.94
N LEU A 83 -0.26 -7.02 8.23
CA LEU A 83 -0.19 -6.03 7.16
C LEU A 83 -1.00 -6.46 5.92
N MET A 84 -0.91 -7.73 5.50
CA MET A 84 -1.71 -8.27 4.40
C MET A 84 -3.22 -8.07 4.60
N ARG A 85 -3.70 -8.17 5.84
CA ARG A 85 -5.11 -7.98 6.17
C ARG A 85 -5.51 -6.51 6.23
N PHE A 86 -4.56 -5.64 6.52
CA PHE A 86 -4.80 -4.21 6.71
C PHE A 86 -4.68 -3.41 5.42
N LEU A 87 -3.70 -3.73 4.58
CA LEU A 87 -3.45 -3.07 3.30
C LEU A 87 -4.39 -3.62 2.23
N THR A 88 -5.57 -3.03 2.11
CA THR A 88 -6.64 -3.55 1.24
C THR A 88 -7.10 -2.59 0.16
N ARG A 89 -6.62 -1.33 0.17
CA ARG A 89 -6.98 -0.34 -0.84
C ARG A 89 -6.20 -0.56 -2.14
N GLY A 90 -6.76 -0.12 -3.26
CA GLY A 90 -6.17 -0.33 -4.58
C GLY A 90 -4.83 0.37 -4.81
N ASN A 91 -4.51 1.37 -3.98
CA ASN A 91 -3.26 2.12 -3.99
C ASN A 91 -2.29 1.72 -2.86
N GLU A 92 -2.53 0.60 -2.17
CA GLU A 92 -1.71 0.09 -1.08
C GLU A 92 -1.05 -1.22 -1.51
N PHE A 93 0.25 -1.29 -1.38
CA PHE A 93 1.07 -2.42 -1.79
C PHE A 93 1.89 -2.94 -0.63
N LEU A 94 2.00 -4.27 -0.51
CA LEU A 94 2.91 -4.93 0.41
C LEU A 94 3.95 -5.69 -0.40
N VAL A 95 5.21 -5.33 -0.20
CA VAL A 95 6.36 -5.99 -0.81
C VAL A 95 7.13 -6.71 0.29
N ARG A 96 7.31 -8.01 0.15
CA ARG A 96 8.11 -8.78 1.11
C ARG A 96 9.54 -8.97 0.62
N ALA A 97 10.49 -8.71 1.51
CA ALA A 97 11.91 -8.95 1.32
C ALA A 97 12.47 -9.88 2.41
N ASN A 98 13.75 -10.17 2.34
CA ASN A 98 14.42 -11.16 3.17
C ASN A 98 15.55 -10.52 3.99
N ASP A 99 15.22 -9.53 4.83
CA ASP A 99 16.17 -8.88 5.73
C ASP A 99 17.38 -8.30 4.97
N LEU A 100 17.10 -7.44 4.01
CA LEU A 100 18.09 -6.81 3.14
C LEU A 100 18.56 -5.45 3.61
N TYR A 101 18.01 -4.94 4.71
CA TYR A 101 18.18 -3.60 5.24
C TYR A 101 17.55 -2.47 4.40
N GLU A 102 17.19 -1.41 5.08
CA GLU A 102 16.40 -0.27 4.55
C GLU A 102 17.00 0.34 3.28
N ASN A 103 18.30 0.61 3.25
CA ASN A 103 18.93 1.29 2.11
C ASN A 103 18.79 0.47 0.81
N VAL A 104 18.95 -0.85 0.89
CA VAL A 104 18.79 -1.74 -0.26
C VAL A 104 17.33 -1.78 -0.69
N MET A 105 16.42 -1.81 0.26
CA MET A 105 14.99 -1.89 -0.03
C MET A 105 14.46 -0.58 -0.60
N TYR A 106 14.91 0.57 -0.12
CA TYR A 106 14.55 1.86 -0.71
C TYR A 106 15.06 1.98 -2.15
N ASP A 107 16.33 1.65 -2.42
CA ASP A 107 16.87 1.68 -3.80
C ASP A 107 16.06 0.81 -4.75
N LYS A 108 15.68 -0.39 -4.32
CA LYS A 108 14.86 -1.30 -5.15
C LYS A 108 13.46 -0.76 -5.38
N THR A 109 12.82 -0.23 -4.34
CA THR A 109 11.40 0.16 -4.37
C THR A 109 11.20 1.46 -5.15
N ILE A 110 12.10 2.42 -5.03
CA ILE A 110 12.08 3.67 -5.80
C ILE A 110 11.99 3.39 -7.31
N ARG A 111 12.59 2.32 -7.79
CA ARG A 111 12.64 1.97 -9.22
C ARG A 111 11.29 1.58 -9.82
N PHE A 112 10.33 1.17 -9.01
CA PHE A 112 8.99 0.79 -9.46
C PHE A 112 7.86 1.66 -8.87
N ALA A 113 8.20 2.63 -8.05
CA ALA A 113 7.24 3.60 -7.54
C ALA A 113 6.70 4.47 -8.68
N ASN A 114 5.40 4.78 -8.65
CA ASN A 114 4.73 5.49 -9.73
C ASN A 114 4.57 7.00 -9.44
N GLY A 115 4.82 7.45 -8.21
CA GLY A 115 4.68 8.85 -7.82
C GLY A 115 5.72 9.75 -8.47
N GLU A 116 5.32 10.96 -8.79
CA GLU A 116 6.24 12.02 -9.23
C GLU A 116 7.22 12.39 -8.11
N TYR A 117 6.75 12.35 -6.87
CA TYR A 117 7.56 12.57 -5.66
C TYR A 117 7.58 11.31 -4.81
N ILE A 118 8.71 11.05 -4.18
CA ILE A 118 8.91 9.87 -3.32
C ILE A 118 9.23 10.32 -1.92
N VAL A 119 8.53 9.75 -0.96
CA VAL A 119 8.76 9.95 0.47
C VAL A 119 9.19 8.62 1.08
N LEU A 120 10.38 8.59 1.66
CA LEU A 120 10.91 7.43 2.39
C LEU A 120 10.61 7.58 3.87
N MET A 121 10.06 6.53 4.47
CA MET A 121 9.62 6.51 5.87
C MET A 121 10.02 5.22 6.56
N GLN A 122 10.17 5.29 7.88
CA GLN A 122 10.40 4.13 8.73
C GLN A 122 9.14 3.78 9.54
N ASP A 123 9.09 2.57 10.04
CA ASP A 123 7.92 2.01 10.74
C ASP A 123 7.67 2.60 12.14
N ASP A 124 8.55 3.45 12.64
CA ASP A 124 8.46 4.19 13.90
C ASP A 124 8.22 5.70 13.72
N ASP A 125 8.12 6.19 12.49
CA ASP A 125 7.79 7.58 12.24
C ASP A 125 6.44 7.98 12.85
N GLU A 126 6.36 9.24 13.32
CA GLU A 126 5.13 9.84 13.83
C GLU A 126 4.67 10.96 12.90
N ILE A 127 3.42 10.85 12.43
CA ILE A 127 2.80 11.83 11.55
C ILE A 127 1.72 12.58 12.33
N THR A 128 1.97 13.86 12.64
CA THR A 128 1.01 14.73 13.30
C THR A 128 -0.01 15.31 12.32
N ASP A 129 0.46 15.77 11.17
CA ASP A 129 -0.32 16.34 10.07
C ASP A 129 0.30 15.90 8.73
N LEU A 130 -0.27 16.35 7.62
CA LEU A 130 0.22 16.05 6.27
C LEU A 130 0.63 17.30 5.47
N ASP A 131 0.61 18.48 6.09
CA ASP A 131 0.95 19.76 5.43
C ASP A 131 2.40 19.80 4.97
N TRP A 132 3.27 19.05 5.65
CA TRP A 132 4.69 18.93 5.30
C TRP A 132 4.91 18.34 3.91
N VAL A 133 3.98 17.50 3.41
CA VAL A 133 4.08 16.88 2.08
C VAL A 133 4.00 17.94 1.00
N ASP A 134 2.96 18.77 1.01
CA ASP A 134 2.77 19.85 0.03
C ASP A 134 3.84 20.92 0.16
N LYS A 135 4.25 21.23 1.38
CA LYS A 135 5.38 22.12 1.66
C LYS A 135 6.68 21.58 1.05
N GLY A 136 6.97 20.27 1.23
CA GLY A 136 8.11 19.60 0.62
C GLY A 136 8.08 19.70 -0.90
N ILE A 137 6.97 19.36 -1.52
CA ILE A 137 6.77 19.44 -2.98
C ILE A 137 7.03 20.86 -3.50
N SER A 138 6.62 21.88 -2.75
CA SER A 138 6.82 23.28 -3.16
C SER A 138 8.28 23.68 -3.35
N TYR A 139 9.20 23.00 -2.68
CA TYR A 139 10.64 23.27 -2.83
C TYR A 139 11.21 22.69 -4.14
N PHE A 140 10.62 21.63 -4.69
CA PHE A 140 11.03 21.04 -5.95
C PHE A 140 10.50 21.82 -7.18
N LYS A 141 9.48 22.67 -6.99
CA LYS A 141 8.87 23.45 -8.07
C LYS A 141 9.51 24.84 -8.28
N LYS A 142 10.55 25.14 -7.53
CA LYS A 142 11.35 26.37 -7.67
C LYS A 142 12.51 26.15 -8.62
#